data_90f207e5bef2678afc1766325d4489ec
#
_entry.id   90f207e5bef2678afc1766325d4489ec
#
_cell.length_a   1.000
_cell.length_b   1.000
_cell.length_c   1.000
_cell.angle_alpha   90.00
_cell.angle_beta   90.00
_cell.angle_gamma   90.00
#
_symmetry.space_group_name_H-M   'P 1'
#
loop_
_entity.id
_entity.type
_entity.pdbx_description
1 polymer ?
#
loop_
_entity_poly.entity_id
_entity_poly.type
_entity_poly.pdbx_seq_one_letter_code
_entity_poly.pdbx_strand_id
1 'polypeptide(L)'
;MRAEFQIIKELKNAIHQLIPAKGLKFKFDLNGGARDFDYPDAIISVNFEDLSFKLIIEVSVHNSLPIFTEKISRLKSVCRHNYMLPVVSARYLSPQRQELCHNEGVCFMDLSGNVYLKYKKRKKIPSPST
;
A
#
# COMPACT_ATOMS: atom_id res chain seq x y z
N MET A 1 -17.53 8.61 -11.57
CA MET A 1 -16.31 7.86 -11.27
C MET A 1 -15.82 8.26 -9.89
N ARG A 2 -15.54 7.29 -9.05
CA ARG A 2 -15.10 7.59 -7.71
C ARG A 2 -13.69 8.14 -7.72
N ALA A 3 -13.42 9.05 -6.79
CA ALA A 3 -12.10 9.66 -6.69
C ALA A 3 -11.01 8.64 -6.39
N GLU A 4 -11.31 7.62 -5.60
CA GLU A 4 -10.36 6.55 -5.32
C GLU A 4 -9.93 5.85 -6.58
N PHE A 5 -10.89 5.57 -7.46
CA PHE A 5 -10.59 4.87 -8.69
C PHE A 5 -9.67 5.69 -9.58
N GLN A 6 -9.90 7.00 -9.62
CA GLN A 6 -9.07 7.89 -10.42
C GLN A 6 -7.64 7.91 -9.90
N ILE A 7 -7.49 7.95 -8.59
CA ILE A 7 -6.15 7.95 -7.98
C ILE A 7 -5.43 6.64 -8.29
N ILE A 8 -6.12 5.52 -8.22
CA ILE A 8 -5.52 4.23 -8.53
C ILE A 8 -5.05 4.21 -9.98
N LYS A 9 -5.86 4.73 -10.86
CA LYS A 9 -5.52 4.76 -12.28
C LYS A 9 -4.27 5.60 -12.52
N GLU A 10 -4.15 6.73 -11.85
CA GLU A 10 -2.98 7.57 -11.99
C GLU A 10 -1.75 6.92 -11.35
N LEU A 11 -1.94 6.20 -10.24
CA LEU A 11 -0.85 5.45 -9.65
C LEU A 11 -0.32 4.40 -10.60
N LYS A 12 -1.22 3.70 -11.26
CA LYS A 12 -0.82 2.67 -12.21
C LYS A 12 0.07 3.26 -13.30
N ASN A 13 -0.29 4.44 -13.78
CA ASN A 13 0.48 5.08 -14.82
C ASN A 13 1.82 5.62 -14.33
N ALA A 14 1.92 5.93 -13.05
CA ALA A 14 3.10 6.56 -12.49
C ALA A 14 4.01 5.63 -11.69
N ILE A 15 3.61 4.37 -11.54
CA ILE A 15 4.27 3.47 -10.60
C ILE A 15 5.77 3.34 -10.85
N HIS A 16 6.19 3.28 -12.11
CA HIS A 16 7.61 3.13 -12.42
C HIS A 16 8.40 4.38 -12.11
N GLN A 17 7.75 5.53 -12.09
CA GLN A 17 8.41 6.78 -11.71
C GLN A 17 8.46 6.92 -10.20
N LEU A 18 7.41 6.47 -9.52
CA LEU A 18 7.35 6.55 -8.07
C LEU A 18 8.31 5.55 -7.43
N ILE A 19 8.47 4.40 -8.06
CA ILE A 19 9.38 3.37 -7.56
C ILE A 19 10.34 3.02 -8.69
N PRO A 20 11.41 3.80 -8.86
CA PRO A 20 12.29 3.66 -10.03
C PRO A 20 13.36 2.59 -9.88
N ALA A 21 13.06 1.50 -9.23
CA ALA A 21 14.03 0.43 -9.05
C ALA A 21 14.03 -0.50 -10.26
N LYS A 22 15.20 -0.78 -10.78
CA LYS A 22 15.32 -1.67 -11.92
C LYS A 22 14.99 -3.10 -11.53
N GLY A 23 14.36 -3.80 -12.46
CA GLY A 23 14.08 -5.20 -12.24
C GLY A 23 12.80 -5.48 -11.49
N LEU A 24 12.12 -4.46 -11.03
CA LEU A 24 10.83 -4.65 -10.38
C LEU A 24 9.75 -4.82 -11.41
N LYS A 25 8.90 -5.81 -11.20
CA LYS A 25 7.75 -6.04 -12.05
C LYS A 25 6.51 -5.84 -11.21
N PHE A 26 5.56 -5.08 -11.76
CA PHE A 26 4.33 -4.75 -11.07
C PHE A 26 3.14 -5.34 -11.81
N LYS A 27 2.24 -5.93 -11.07
CA LYS A 27 1.00 -6.41 -11.62
C LYS A 27 -0.15 -5.86 -10.79
N PHE A 28 -0.99 -5.04 -11.41
CA PHE A 28 -2.12 -4.45 -10.73
C PHE A 28 -3.30 -5.40 -10.77
N ASP A 29 -3.89 -5.63 -9.61
CA ASP A 29 -5.13 -6.36 -9.50
C ASP A 29 -6.17 -5.40 -8.95
N LEU A 30 -6.87 -4.73 -9.85
CA LEU A 30 -7.85 -3.74 -9.47
C LEU A 30 -9.16 -4.35 -9.02
N ASN A 31 -9.28 -5.65 -9.18
CA ASN A 31 -10.51 -6.31 -8.83
C ASN A 31 -10.47 -7.03 -7.52
N GLY A 32 -9.38 -6.87 -6.81
CA GLY A 32 -9.25 -7.61 -5.59
C GLY A 32 -10.46 -7.46 -4.71
N GLY A 33 -11.00 -6.27 -4.66
CA GLY A 33 -12.13 -6.04 -3.82
C GLY A 33 -13.40 -5.76 -4.58
N ALA A 34 -13.40 -6.08 -5.83
CA ALA A 34 -14.48 -5.61 -6.70
C ALA A 34 -15.85 -6.12 -6.35
N ARG A 35 -15.93 -7.10 -5.51
CA ARG A 35 -17.23 -7.66 -5.26
C ARG A 35 -18.00 -6.82 -4.34
N ASP A 36 -18.08 -7.23 -3.15
CA ASP A 36 -19.04 -6.67 -2.25
C ASP A 36 -18.52 -5.56 -1.41
N PHE A 37 -17.27 -5.61 -1.10
CA PHE A 37 -16.77 -4.72 -0.08
C PHE A 37 -15.79 -3.70 -0.58
N ASP A 38 -15.46 -3.78 -1.82
CA ASP A 38 -14.54 -2.83 -2.43
C ASP A 38 -13.25 -2.70 -1.66
N TYR A 39 -12.87 -3.73 -1.00
CA TYR A 39 -11.70 -3.64 -0.16
C TYR A 39 -10.77 -4.79 -0.42
N PRO A 40 -9.48 -4.53 -0.60
CA PRO A 40 -8.86 -3.19 -0.60
C PRO A 40 -9.14 -2.46 -1.90
N ASP A 41 -8.77 -1.18 -1.94
CA ASP A 41 -8.98 -0.41 -3.15
C ASP A 41 -8.16 -0.95 -4.32
N ALA A 42 -6.96 -1.44 -4.05
CA ALA A 42 -6.14 -2.05 -5.08
C ALA A 42 -5.12 -2.97 -4.45
N ILE A 43 -4.65 -3.93 -5.25
CA ILE A 43 -3.55 -4.81 -4.86
C ILE A 43 -2.54 -4.76 -5.99
N ILE A 44 -1.29 -4.52 -5.65
CA ILE A 44 -0.21 -4.55 -6.62
C ILE A 44 0.75 -5.67 -6.24
N SER A 45 0.87 -6.64 -7.10
CA SER A 45 1.85 -7.71 -6.92
C SER A 45 3.20 -7.20 -7.40
N VAL A 46 4.22 -7.35 -6.60
CA VAL A 46 5.56 -6.90 -6.91
C VAL A 46 6.48 -8.09 -6.93
N ASN A 47 7.24 -8.21 -8.00
CA ASN A 47 8.23 -9.27 -8.15
C ASN A 47 9.58 -8.64 -8.43
N PHE A 48 10.58 -9.06 -7.69
CA PHE A 48 11.94 -8.60 -7.86
C PHE A 48 12.87 -9.76 -7.56
N GLU A 49 13.53 -10.26 -8.59
CA GLU A 49 14.40 -11.44 -8.46
C GLU A 49 13.59 -12.59 -7.85
N ASP A 50 13.99 -13.07 -6.69
CA ASP A 50 13.26 -14.16 -6.04
C ASP A 50 12.31 -13.64 -4.95
N LEU A 51 12.15 -12.34 -4.85
CA LEU A 51 11.21 -11.75 -3.89
C LEU A 51 9.86 -11.54 -4.55
N SER A 52 8.83 -11.83 -3.80
CA SER A 52 7.47 -11.66 -4.28
C SER A 52 6.61 -11.20 -3.11
N PHE A 53 6.00 -10.04 -3.25
CA PHE A 53 5.14 -9.51 -2.20
C PHE A 53 4.04 -8.67 -2.81
N LYS A 54 3.08 -8.28 -2.00
CA LYS A 54 1.92 -7.53 -2.47
C LYS A 54 1.77 -6.24 -1.71
N LEU A 55 1.46 -5.18 -2.43
CA LEU A 55 1.08 -3.91 -1.83
C LEU A 55 -0.43 -3.90 -1.74
N ILE A 56 -0.93 -3.79 -0.53
CA ILE A 56 -2.37 -3.73 -0.29
C ILE A 56 -2.71 -2.26 -0.08
N ILE A 57 -3.43 -1.70 -1.01
CA ILE A 57 -3.59 -0.25 -1.09
C ILE A 57 -4.97 0.20 -0.67
N GLU A 58 -5.00 1.17 0.23
CA GLU A 58 -6.20 1.89 0.60
C GLU A 58 -5.98 3.33 0.23
N VAL A 59 -6.92 3.90 -0.53
CA VAL A 59 -6.79 5.28 -0.99
C VAL A 59 -7.51 6.21 -0.03
N SER A 60 -6.85 7.31 0.31
CA SER A 60 -7.42 8.34 1.15
C SER A 60 -7.76 9.55 0.29
N VAL A 61 -9.04 9.95 0.32
CA VAL A 61 -9.54 11.09 -0.44
C VAL A 61 -10.26 12.02 0.51
N HIS A 62 -9.72 13.19 0.74
CA HIS A 62 -10.38 14.22 1.59
C HIS A 62 -10.85 13.71 2.93
N ASN A 63 -10.14 12.76 3.49
CA ASN A 63 -10.57 12.17 4.74
C ASN A 63 -10.19 13.01 5.94
N SER A 64 -11.07 13.07 6.91
CA SER A 64 -10.74 13.64 8.21
C SER A 64 -9.71 12.74 8.88
N LEU A 65 -9.08 13.25 9.91
CA LEU A 65 -8.06 12.47 10.61
C LEU A 65 -8.63 11.19 11.21
N PRO A 66 -9.81 11.20 11.85
CA PRO A 66 -10.38 9.95 12.35
C PRO A 66 -10.61 8.92 11.25
N ILE A 67 -11.10 9.33 10.10
CA ILE A 67 -11.33 8.41 9.00
C ILE A 67 -10.01 7.89 8.46
N PHE A 68 -9.02 8.76 8.36
CA PHE A 68 -7.68 8.37 7.91
C PHE A 68 -7.10 7.30 8.86
N THR A 69 -7.22 7.54 10.15
CA THR A 69 -6.73 6.60 11.16
C THR A 69 -7.45 5.26 11.07
N GLU A 70 -8.74 5.30 10.81
CA GLU A 70 -9.53 4.07 10.65
C GLU A 70 -9.05 3.27 9.45
N LYS A 71 -8.73 3.96 8.36
CA LYS A 71 -8.21 3.26 7.18
C LYS A 71 -6.88 2.58 7.48
N ILE A 72 -6.02 3.22 8.25
CA ILE A 72 -4.76 2.61 8.67
C ILE A 72 -5.02 1.35 9.48
N SER A 73 -5.94 1.42 10.44
CA SER A 73 -6.26 0.28 11.28
C SER A 73 -6.77 -0.89 10.44
N ARG A 74 -7.62 -0.59 9.48
CA ARG A 74 -8.17 -1.63 8.62
C ARG A 74 -7.10 -2.29 7.77
N LEU A 75 -6.20 -1.48 7.23
CA LEU A 75 -5.07 -2.02 6.47
C LEU A 75 -4.24 -2.97 7.32
N LYS A 76 -3.94 -2.56 8.54
CA LYS A 76 -3.12 -3.39 9.40
C LYS A 76 -3.82 -4.70 9.73
N SER A 77 -5.13 -4.69 9.90
CA SER A 77 -5.84 -5.91 10.23
C SER A 77 -5.93 -6.87 9.05
N VAL A 78 -5.88 -6.35 7.84
CA VAL A 78 -5.95 -7.18 6.64
C VAL A 78 -4.59 -7.74 6.27
N CYS A 79 -3.52 -6.98 6.48
CA CYS A 79 -2.18 -7.38 6.10
C CYS A 79 -1.56 -8.25 7.18
N ARG A 80 -2.02 -9.49 7.27
CA ARG A 80 -1.57 -10.42 8.30
C ARG A 80 -0.38 -11.26 7.90
N HIS A 81 -0.08 -11.29 6.62
CA HIS A 81 1.03 -12.11 6.13
C HIS A 81 2.23 -11.23 5.85
N ASN A 82 3.41 -11.80 6.01
CA ASN A 82 4.65 -11.05 5.83
C ASN A 82 4.81 -10.50 4.43
N TYR A 83 4.19 -11.13 3.45
CA TYR A 83 4.32 -10.70 2.07
C TYR A 83 3.28 -9.65 1.68
N MET A 84 2.47 -9.20 2.63
CA MET A 84 1.46 -8.18 2.38
C MET A 84 1.89 -6.89 3.04
N LEU A 85 2.07 -5.86 2.25
CA LEU A 85 2.52 -4.56 2.73
C LEU A 85 1.34 -3.59 2.74
N PRO A 86 0.99 -3.04 3.89
CA PRO A 86 -0.09 -2.06 3.94
C PRO A 86 0.40 -0.73 3.40
N VAL A 87 -0.35 -0.16 2.45
CA VAL A 87 0.03 1.09 1.80
C VAL A 87 -1.16 2.04 1.76
N VAL A 88 -0.96 3.24 2.24
CA VAL A 88 -1.94 4.31 2.08
C VAL A 88 -1.52 5.15 0.88
N SER A 89 -2.45 5.42 -0.01
CA SER A 89 -2.19 6.24 -1.19
C SER A 89 -3.15 7.41 -1.24
N ALA A 90 -2.73 8.49 -1.88
CA ALA A 90 -3.52 9.70 -2.02
C ALA A 90 -2.91 10.54 -3.12
N ARG A 91 -3.57 11.65 -3.46
CA ARG A 91 -2.93 12.61 -4.34
C ARG A 91 -1.77 13.28 -3.64
N TYR A 92 -1.97 13.58 -2.38
CA TYR A 92 -0.93 14.18 -1.56
C TYR A 92 -1.15 13.83 -0.11
N LEU A 93 -0.09 13.40 0.55
CA LEU A 93 -0.12 13.13 1.98
C LEU A 93 0.71 14.20 2.68
N SER A 94 0.08 14.93 3.59
CA SER A 94 0.78 15.95 4.36
C SER A 94 1.86 15.31 5.21
N PRO A 95 2.88 16.08 5.61
CA PRO A 95 3.91 15.54 6.51
C PRO A 95 3.32 14.92 7.76
N GLN A 96 2.27 15.50 8.30
CA GLN A 96 1.61 14.96 9.48
C GLN A 96 1.03 13.59 9.22
N ARG A 97 0.41 13.41 8.05
CA ARG A 97 -0.17 12.12 7.69
C ARG A 97 0.90 11.10 7.38
N GLN A 98 1.98 11.54 6.76
CA GLN A 98 3.12 10.65 6.51
C GLN A 98 3.70 10.16 7.81
N GLU A 99 3.84 11.05 8.78
CA GLU A 99 4.39 10.68 10.07
C GLU A 99 3.48 9.68 10.79
N LEU A 100 2.18 9.89 10.69
CA LEU A 100 1.23 8.97 11.28
C LEU A 100 1.38 7.57 10.69
N CYS A 101 1.50 7.47 9.37
CA CYS A 101 1.73 6.19 8.72
C CYS A 101 3.01 5.56 9.23
N HIS A 102 4.06 6.36 9.31
CA HIS A 102 5.35 5.87 9.77
C HIS A 102 5.25 5.30 11.18
N ASN A 103 4.59 6.03 12.07
CA ASN A 103 4.45 5.60 13.45
C ASN A 103 3.62 4.32 13.58
N GLU A 104 2.69 4.11 12.67
CA GLU A 104 1.84 2.93 12.70
C GLU A 104 2.42 1.76 11.90
N GLY A 105 3.59 1.93 11.33
CA GLY A 105 4.20 0.86 10.56
C GLY A 105 3.55 0.63 9.21
N VAL A 106 2.92 1.63 8.66
CA VAL A 106 2.23 1.55 7.37
C VAL A 106 3.00 2.33 6.33
N CYS A 107 3.14 1.76 5.15
CA CYS A 107 3.79 2.41 4.03
C CYS A 107 2.85 3.41 3.38
N PHE A 108 3.39 4.26 2.53
CA PHE A 108 2.56 5.21 1.79
C PHE A 108 3.19 5.53 0.45
N MET A 109 2.35 6.01 -0.46
CA MET A 109 2.77 6.37 -1.80
C MET A 109 1.74 7.33 -2.36
N ASP A 110 2.12 8.58 -2.63
CA ASP A 110 1.17 9.52 -3.18
C ASP A 110 1.61 9.99 -4.56
N LEU A 111 0.69 10.67 -5.24
CA LEU A 111 0.94 11.12 -6.61
C LEU A 111 1.88 12.32 -6.68
N SER A 112 2.18 12.91 -5.54
CA SER A 112 3.11 14.04 -5.47
C SER A 112 4.55 13.61 -5.31
N GLY A 113 4.80 12.32 -5.21
CA GLY A 113 6.15 11.80 -5.13
C GLY A 113 6.60 11.42 -3.73
N ASN A 114 5.72 11.48 -2.74
CA ASN A 114 6.07 11.05 -1.40
C ASN A 114 5.87 9.55 -1.32
N VAL A 115 6.97 8.83 -1.15
CA VAL A 115 6.93 7.37 -1.16
C VAL A 115 7.74 6.82 -0.01
N TYR A 116 7.15 5.90 0.72
CA TYR A 116 7.86 5.15 1.74
C TYR A 116 7.38 3.72 1.67
N LEU A 117 8.22 2.85 1.15
CA LEU A 117 7.92 1.44 1.04
C LEU A 117 9.06 0.68 1.68
N LYS A 118 8.74 -0.08 2.68
CA LYS A 118 9.74 -0.85 3.39
C LYS A 118 9.28 -2.28 3.52
N TYR A 119 9.87 -3.14 2.73
CA TYR A 119 9.59 -4.55 2.80
C TYR A 119 10.75 -5.25 3.50
N LYS A 120 10.44 -5.89 4.61
CA LYS A 120 11.42 -6.70 5.30
C LYS A 120 11.04 -8.15 5.07
N LYS A 121 11.90 -8.86 4.36
CA LYS A 121 11.76 -10.29 4.31
C LYS A 121 12.06 -10.79 5.71
N ARG A 122 11.05 -11.19 6.42
CA ARG A 122 11.28 -11.71 7.74
C ARG A 122 12.01 -13.02 7.59
N LYS A 123 13.17 -13.06 8.18
CA LYS A 123 13.81 -14.32 8.41
C LYS A 123 12.81 -15.16 9.14
N LYS A 124 12.59 -16.35 8.59
CA LYS A 124 11.81 -17.33 9.29
C LYS A 124 12.53 -17.54 10.61
N ILE A 125 12.02 -16.96 11.65
CA ILE A 125 12.57 -17.19 12.95
C ILE A 125 12.27 -18.63 13.25
N PRO A 126 13.31 -19.45 13.47
CA PRO A 126 13.03 -20.78 13.93
C PRO A 126 12.23 -20.59 15.18
N SER A 127 11.08 -21.15 15.17
CA SER A 127 10.20 -21.02 16.29
C SER A 127 10.99 -21.39 17.53
N PRO A 128 10.99 -20.58 18.54
CA PRO A 128 11.73 -20.89 19.74
C PRO A 128 11.26 -22.15 20.41
N SER A 129 10.05 -22.51 20.09
CA SER A 129 9.53 -23.76 20.60
C SER A 129 10.00 -24.90 19.76
N THR A 130 10.76 -24.60 18.81
CA THR A 130 11.35 -25.62 17.99
C THR A 130 12.81 -25.51 18.11
#